data_4056dc5ce79d457dffbd8a7cae3facaf
#
_entry.id   4056dc5ce79d457dffbd8a7cae3facaf
#
_cell.length_a   1.000
_cell.length_b   1.000
_cell.length_c   1.000
_cell.angle_alpha   90.00
_cell.angle_beta   90.00
_cell.angle_gamma   90.00
#
_symmetry.space_group_name_H-M   'P 1'
#
loop_
_entity.id
_entity.type
_entity.pdbx_description
1 polymer ?
#
loop_
_entity_poly.entity_id
_entity_poly.type
_entity_poly.pdbx_seq_one_letter_code
_entity_poly.pdbx_strand_id
1 'polypeptide(L)'
;MMKTFKLSRLGVFLWALMGAVMLSACGGGALKKPSLEVAEVRIADFDRDAVQLTVTLKVQNPNPIELSITDIQAKFFLANQEAGQIESAQAKYLLPASGSVMLPIKVNIPFKTLPDTLKKSTLALVSGGLPYKITGSITTFNGLLNVPFEKTGELGKRR
;
A
#
# COMPACT_ATOMS: atom_id res chain seq x y z
N MET A 1 -0.14 -69.94 36.07
CA MET A 1 0.56 -70.07 34.80
C MET A 1 0.39 -68.73 34.05
N MET A 2 1.27 -67.75 34.30
CA MET A 2 1.21 -66.43 33.74
C MET A 2 1.96 -66.39 32.38
N LYS A 3 1.25 -66.14 31.28
CA LYS A 3 1.85 -65.92 29.97
C LYS A 3 2.29 -64.47 29.85
N THR A 4 3.59 -64.23 29.85
CA THR A 4 4.18 -62.94 29.57
C THR A 4 4.05 -62.63 28.10
N PHE A 5 3.33 -61.57 27.75
CA PHE A 5 3.16 -61.08 26.40
C PHE A 5 4.43 -60.28 26.02
N LYS A 6 5.27 -60.84 25.15
CA LYS A 6 6.41 -60.12 24.60
C LYS A 6 5.90 -59.10 23.57
N LEU A 7 5.83 -57.82 23.95
CA LEU A 7 5.63 -56.72 23.00
C LEU A 7 6.85 -56.70 22.05
N SER A 8 6.62 -56.99 20.77
CA SER A 8 7.67 -56.98 19.78
C SER A 8 8.16 -55.50 19.58
N ARG A 9 9.47 -55.35 19.66
CA ARG A 9 10.14 -54.05 19.46
C ARG A 9 9.81 -53.40 18.09
N LEU A 10 9.24 -54.15 17.17
CA LEU A 10 8.78 -53.70 15.86
C LEU A 10 7.55 -52.77 15.92
N GLY A 11 6.63 -53.02 16.87
CA GLY A 11 5.42 -52.19 17.03
C GLY A 11 5.70 -50.79 17.53
N VAL A 12 6.72 -50.61 18.35
CA VAL A 12 7.09 -49.30 18.94
C VAL A 12 7.75 -48.40 17.85
N PHE A 13 8.51 -49.00 16.92
CA PHE A 13 9.10 -48.25 15.80
C PHE A 13 8.07 -47.76 14.77
N LEU A 14 7.02 -48.54 14.52
CA LEU A 14 5.94 -48.10 13.60
C LEU A 14 5.14 -46.91 14.16
N TRP A 15 4.90 -46.88 15.46
CA TRP A 15 4.20 -45.77 16.11
C TRP A 15 5.04 -44.47 16.20
N ALA A 16 6.36 -44.61 16.36
CA ALA A 16 7.29 -43.50 16.33
C ALA A 16 7.42 -42.87 14.93
N LEU A 17 7.36 -43.66 13.86
CA LEU A 17 7.42 -43.15 12.49
C LEU A 17 6.12 -42.41 12.08
N MET A 18 4.96 -42.84 12.57
CA MET A 18 3.67 -42.23 12.27
C MET A 18 3.47 -40.91 13.01
N GLY A 19 4.11 -40.72 14.18
CA GLY A 19 4.11 -39.46 14.92
C GLY A 19 4.96 -38.35 14.31
N ALA A 20 6.01 -38.70 13.55
CA ALA A 20 6.93 -37.72 12.95
C ALA A 20 6.37 -37.03 11.70
N VAL A 21 5.38 -37.64 11.01
CA VAL A 21 4.80 -37.09 9.77
C VAL A 21 3.77 -35.98 10.04
N MET A 22 3.22 -35.89 11.25
CA MET A 22 2.18 -34.90 11.59
C MET A 22 2.71 -33.52 12.01
N LEU A 23 4.02 -33.34 12.19
CA LEU A 23 4.60 -32.04 12.57
C LEU A 23 4.99 -31.15 11.38
N SER A 24 4.88 -31.64 10.14
CA SER A 24 5.28 -30.88 8.96
C SER A 24 4.16 -30.05 8.32
N ALA A 25 2.94 -30.07 8.86
CA ALA A 25 1.77 -29.42 8.26
C ALA A 25 1.47 -28.02 8.79
N CYS A 26 2.26 -27.46 9.70
CA CYS A 26 2.17 -26.04 10.09
C CYS A 26 3.13 -25.18 9.25
N GLY A 27 2.99 -25.25 7.93
CA GLY A 27 3.51 -24.25 7.02
C GLY A 27 2.65 -22.98 7.07
N GLY A 28 2.56 -22.35 8.22
CA GLY A 28 2.05 -20.98 8.35
C GLY A 28 3.01 -20.07 7.59
N GLY A 29 2.80 -19.90 6.29
CA GLY A 29 3.57 -18.98 5.48
C GLY A 29 3.51 -17.60 6.13
N ALA A 30 4.66 -17.05 6.51
CA ALA A 30 4.73 -15.70 7.06
C ALA A 30 4.04 -14.73 6.09
N LEU A 31 3.13 -13.91 6.58
CA LEU A 31 2.43 -12.91 5.78
C LEU A 31 3.45 -11.96 5.15
N LYS A 32 3.35 -11.80 3.84
CA LYS A 32 4.23 -10.92 3.07
C LYS A 32 3.68 -9.50 3.06
N LYS A 33 4.57 -8.53 3.13
CA LYS A 33 4.19 -7.12 3.04
C LYS A 33 3.60 -6.85 1.65
N PRO A 34 2.42 -6.20 1.56
CA PRO A 34 1.89 -5.72 0.29
C PRO A 34 2.86 -4.76 -0.40
N SER A 35 2.90 -4.79 -1.72
CA SER A 35 3.60 -3.79 -2.51
C SER A 35 2.66 -2.64 -2.85
N LEU A 36 3.22 -1.43 -2.89
CA LEU A 36 2.49 -0.22 -3.22
C LEU A 36 3.33 0.66 -4.13
N GLU A 37 2.72 1.16 -5.19
CA GLU A 37 3.31 2.13 -6.09
C GLU A 37 2.31 3.23 -6.45
N VAL A 38 2.81 4.43 -6.73
CA VAL A 38 2.02 5.50 -7.34
C VAL A 38 2.01 5.24 -8.85
N ALA A 39 0.89 4.72 -9.36
CA ALA A 39 0.74 4.37 -10.77
C ALA A 39 0.62 5.62 -11.65
N GLU A 40 -0.17 6.61 -11.18
CA GLU A 40 -0.45 7.82 -11.94
C GLU A 40 -0.65 9.03 -11.02
N VAL A 41 -0.20 10.20 -11.48
CA VAL A 41 -0.58 11.51 -10.92
C VAL A 41 -1.03 12.38 -12.08
N ARG A 42 -2.26 12.85 -12.07
CA ARG A 42 -2.84 13.68 -13.13
C ARG A 42 -3.58 14.88 -12.57
N ILE A 43 -3.61 15.97 -13.30
CA ILE A 43 -4.48 17.10 -13.02
C ILE A 43 -5.90 16.67 -13.40
N ALA A 44 -6.81 16.69 -12.43
CA ALA A 44 -8.22 16.36 -12.61
C ALA A 44 -9.02 17.61 -12.98
N ASP A 45 -8.70 18.73 -12.33
CA ASP A 45 -9.33 20.02 -12.57
C ASP A 45 -8.36 21.14 -12.19
N PHE A 46 -8.57 22.31 -12.78
CA PHE A 46 -7.77 23.50 -12.57
C PHE A 46 -8.67 24.73 -12.72
N ASP A 47 -8.88 25.43 -11.62
CA ASP A 47 -9.64 26.68 -11.59
C ASP A 47 -8.80 27.85 -11.05
N ARG A 48 -9.44 28.98 -10.75
CA ARG A 48 -8.74 30.19 -10.23
C ARG A 48 -8.30 30.05 -8.79
N ASP A 49 -8.90 29.14 -8.04
CA ASP A 49 -8.75 29.03 -6.58
C ASP A 49 -7.91 27.81 -6.18
N ALA A 50 -7.90 26.76 -6.99
CA ALA A 50 -7.24 25.50 -6.67
C ALA A 50 -6.80 24.67 -7.88
N VAL A 51 -5.88 23.76 -7.64
CA VAL A 51 -5.60 22.61 -8.52
C VAL A 51 -6.14 21.36 -7.86
N GLN A 52 -6.93 20.58 -8.59
CA GLN A 52 -7.37 19.26 -8.17
C GLN A 52 -6.55 18.20 -8.89
N LEU A 53 -5.91 17.33 -8.12
CA LEU A 53 -5.15 16.20 -8.64
C LEU A 53 -5.87 14.90 -8.34
N THR A 54 -5.70 13.93 -9.22
CA THR A 54 -5.99 12.52 -8.93
C THR A 54 -4.67 11.76 -8.86
N VAL A 55 -4.41 11.17 -7.70
CA VAL A 55 -3.28 10.27 -7.46
C VAL A 55 -3.82 8.85 -7.44
N THR A 56 -3.38 7.99 -8.34
CA THR A 56 -3.80 6.60 -8.40
C THR A 56 -2.71 5.73 -7.77
N LEU A 57 -3.04 5.09 -6.66
CA LEU A 57 -2.18 4.11 -6.00
C LEU A 57 -2.53 2.70 -6.49
N LYS A 58 -1.53 1.92 -6.89
CA LYS A 58 -1.67 0.49 -7.15
C LYS A 58 -1.15 -0.27 -5.94
N VAL A 59 -2.00 -1.05 -5.32
CA VAL A 59 -1.66 -1.88 -4.16
C VAL A 59 -1.82 -3.34 -4.54
N GLN A 60 -0.77 -4.15 -4.32
CA GLN A 60 -0.77 -5.58 -4.62
C GLN A 60 -0.62 -6.38 -3.34
N ASN A 61 -1.48 -7.36 -3.15
CA ASN A 61 -1.46 -8.30 -2.05
C ASN A 61 -0.83 -9.63 -2.48
N PRO A 62 0.38 -9.97 -2.00
CA PRO A 62 1.02 -11.24 -2.31
C PRO A 62 0.52 -12.41 -1.43
N ASN A 63 -0.44 -12.15 -0.52
CA ASN A 63 -0.93 -13.12 0.44
C ASN A 63 -2.18 -13.84 -0.08
N PRO A 64 -2.38 -15.11 0.28
CA PRO A 64 -3.58 -15.87 -0.10
C PRO A 64 -4.83 -15.52 0.72
N ILE A 65 -4.77 -14.47 1.52
CA ILE A 65 -5.89 -13.94 2.31
C ILE A 65 -6.20 -12.51 1.90
N GLU A 66 -7.46 -12.12 2.01
CA GLU A 66 -7.90 -10.74 1.81
C GLU A 66 -7.36 -9.83 2.92
N LEU A 67 -6.96 -8.62 2.55
CA LEU A 67 -6.51 -7.59 3.47
C LEU A 67 -7.43 -6.37 3.41
N SER A 68 -7.45 -5.57 4.47
CA SER A 68 -8.11 -4.28 4.46
C SER A 68 -7.09 -3.15 4.58
N ILE A 69 -7.25 -2.12 3.76
CA ILE A 69 -6.55 -0.84 3.91
C ILE A 69 -7.46 0.04 4.77
N THR A 70 -6.94 0.52 5.90
CA THR A 70 -7.73 1.25 6.90
C THR A 70 -7.40 2.73 6.96
N ASP A 71 -6.23 3.12 6.45
CA ASP A 71 -5.79 4.50 6.45
C ASP A 71 -4.82 4.76 5.30
N ILE A 72 -4.88 5.96 4.73
CA ILE A 72 -3.96 6.44 3.69
C ILE A 72 -3.55 7.85 4.08
N GLN A 73 -2.27 8.07 4.31
CA GLN A 73 -1.71 9.38 4.61
C GLN A 73 -0.67 9.71 3.55
N ALA A 74 -0.70 10.93 3.02
CA ALA A 74 0.33 11.38 2.10
C ALA A 74 0.52 12.89 2.15
N LYS A 75 1.73 13.32 1.80
CA LYS A 75 2.11 14.71 1.57
C LYS A 75 2.46 14.90 0.12
N PHE A 76 1.98 15.98 -0.44
CA PHE A 76 2.24 16.37 -1.80
C PHE A 76 3.13 17.62 -1.84
N PHE A 77 4.24 17.53 -2.55
CA PHE A 77 5.20 18.62 -2.70
C PHE A 77 5.23 19.08 -4.16
N LEU A 78 5.27 20.38 -4.38
CA LEU A 78 5.53 21.02 -5.66
C LEU A 78 6.81 21.84 -5.56
N ALA A 79 7.73 21.68 -6.51
CA ALA A 79 9.02 22.36 -6.49
C ALA A 79 9.71 22.32 -5.11
N ASN A 80 9.69 21.14 -4.45
CA ASN A 80 10.24 20.86 -3.13
C ASN A 80 9.56 21.60 -1.95
N GLN A 81 8.40 22.22 -2.15
CA GLN A 81 7.61 22.84 -1.09
C GLN A 81 6.31 22.06 -0.87
N GLU A 82 5.94 21.86 0.40
CA GLU A 82 4.67 21.19 0.73
C GLU A 82 3.51 22.01 0.19
N ALA A 83 2.71 21.40 -0.67
CA ALA A 83 1.58 22.01 -1.33
C ALA A 83 0.22 21.50 -0.84
N GLY A 84 0.20 20.31 -0.22
CA GLY A 84 -1.02 19.72 0.30
C GLY A 84 -0.77 18.42 1.03
N GLN A 85 -1.78 18.01 1.78
CA GLN A 85 -1.82 16.73 2.49
C GLN A 85 -3.04 15.95 2.02
N ILE A 86 -2.90 14.65 2.01
CA ILE A 86 -3.97 13.71 1.75
C ILE A 86 -4.21 12.99 3.06
N GLU A 87 -5.36 13.20 3.63
CA GLU A 87 -5.90 12.38 4.69
C GLU A 87 -7.07 11.61 4.09
N SER A 88 -6.96 10.31 4.01
CA SER A 88 -8.08 9.48 3.58
C SER A 88 -9.15 9.55 4.66
N ALA A 89 -10.27 10.17 4.36
CA ALA A 89 -11.46 10.01 5.16
C ALA A 89 -11.84 8.52 5.19
N GLN A 90 -11.41 7.80 6.20
CA GLN A 90 -11.94 6.53 6.74
C GLN A 90 -12.60 5.54 5.75
N ALA A 91 -12.21 5.52 4.48
CA ALA A 91 -12.71 4.52 3.56
C ALA A 91 -11.90 3.23 3.72
N LYS A 92 -12.55 2.20 4.24
CA LYS A 92 -11.98 0.86 4.28
C LYS A 92 -12.01 0.28 2.85
N TYR A 93 -10.84 0.05 2.27
CA TYR A 93 -10.72 -0.63 0.98
C TYR A 93 -10.34 -2.09 1.20
N LEU A 94 -11.00 -2.99 0.45
CA LEU A 94 -10.66 -4.41 0.45
C LEU A 94 -9.62 -4.68 -0.63
N LEU A 95 -8.57 -5.40 -0.25
CA LEU A 95 -7.48 -5.81 -1.11
C LEU A 95 -7.57 -7.33 -1.27
N PRO A 96 -8.02 -7.83 -2.45
CA PRO A 96 -8.28 -9.25 -2.65
C PRO A 96 -7.06 -10.12 -2.39
N ALA A 97 -7.28 -11.36 -1.98
CA ALA A 97 -6.25 -12.37 -1.84
C ALA A 97 -5.50 -12.56 -3.17
N SER A 98 -4.16 -12.52 -3.14
CA SER A 98 -3.29 -12.65 -4.32
C SER A 98 -3.66 -11.70 -5.47
N GLY A 99 -4.33 -10.58 -5.15
CA GLY A 99 -4.87 -9.63 -6.10
C GLY A 99 -4.25 -8.23 -5.98
N SER A 100 -4.75 -7.31 -6.80
CA SER A 100 -4.37 -5.90 -6.77
C SER A 100 -5.60 -5.00 -6.89
N VAL A 101 -5.47 -3.78 -6.37
CA VAL A 101 -6.49 -2.74 -6.45
C VAL A 101 -5.86 -1.41 -6.86
N MET A 102 -6.61 -0.63 -7.66
CA MET A 102 -6.28 0.74 -8.02
C MET A 102 -7.12 1.68 -7.16
N LEU A 103 -6.47 2.53 -6.38
CA LEU A 103 -7.11 3.46 -5.45
C LEU A 103 -6.92 4.89 -5.96
N PRO A 104 -7.94 5.51 -6.59
CA PRO A 104 -7.88 6.91 -6.95
C PRO A 104 -8.12 7.78 -5.72
N ILE A 105 -7.17 8.67 -5.43
CA ILE A 105 -7.21 9.61 -4.32
C ILE A 105 -7.27 11.02 -4.89
N LYS A 106 -8.22 11.81 -4.44
CA LYS A 106 -8.35 13.22 -4.82
C LYS A 106 -7.52 14.09 -3.88
N VAL A 107 -6.73 14.97 -4.45
CA VAL A 107 -5.93 15.97 -3.73
C VAL A 107 -6.38 17.34 -4.18
N ASN A 108 -6.84 18.16 -3.26
CA ASN A 108 -7.16 19.55 -3.53
C ASN A 108 -6.03 20.44 -3.00
N ILE A 109 -5.48 21.30 -3.87
CA ILE A 109 -4.40 22.23 -3.55
C ILE A 109 -4.90 23.65 -3.73
N PRO A 110 -5.41 24.30 -2.68
CA PRO A 110 -5.90 25.67 -2.77
C PRO A 110 -4.73 26.66 -2.97
N PHE A 111 -4.81 27.54 -3.96
CA PHE A 111 -3.74 28.52 -4.22
C PHE A 111 -3.51 29.48 -3.06
N LYS A 112 -4.54 29.80 -2.28
CA LYS A 112 -4.42 30.68 -1.11
C LYS A 112 -3.48 30.14 -0.03
N THR A 113 -3.34 28.80 0.05
CA THR A 113 -2.46 28.14 1.04
C THR A 113 -1.04 27.94 0.52
N LEU A 114 -0.81 28.14 -0.78
CA LEU A 114 0.51 28.01 -1.36
C LEU A 114 1.40 29.20 -1.01
N PRO A 115 2.69 28.98 -0.73
CA PRO A 115 3.69 30.04 -0.66
C PRO A 115 3.72 30.85 -1.97
N ASP A 116 4.06 32.13 -1.90
CA ASP A 116 4.09 33.02 -3.07
C ASP A 116 5.07 32.56 -4.16
N THR A 117 6.13 31.87 -3.77
CA THR A 117 7.07 31.23 -4.68
C THR A 117 6.41 30.14 -5.52
N LEU A 118 5.50 29.34 -4.92
CA LEU A 118 4.74 28.32 -5.63
C LEU A 118 3.61 28.92 -6.47
N LYS A 119 2.95 29.98 -6.03
CA LYS A 119 1.90 30.67 -6.82
C LYS A 119 2.43 31.12 -8.18
N LYS A 120 3.65 31.65 -8.22
CA LYS A 120 4.31 32.02 -9.48
C LYS A 120 4.67 30.82 -10.34
N SER A 121 5.03 29.70 -9.72
CA SER A 121 5.39 28.46 -10.41
C SER A 121 4.17 27.68 -10.91
N THR A 122 2.96 27.92 -10.39
CA THR A 122 1.74 27.26 -10.90
C THR A 122 1.39 27.68 -12.34
N LEU A 123 1.84 28.85 -12.78
CA LEU A 123 1.76 29.26 -14.20
C LEU A 123 2.60 28.31 -15.08
N ALA A 124 3.65 27.71 -14.56
CA ALA A 124 4.45 26.71 -15.25
C ALA A 124 3.72 25.37 -15.47
N LEU A 125 2.65 25.10 -14.71
CA LEU A 125 1.78 23.92 -14.95
C LEU A 125 1.16 23.95 -16.34
N VAL A 126 0.86 25.14 -16.85
CA VAL A 126 0.25 25.33 -18.19
C VAL A 126 1.32 25.26 -19.29
N SER A 127 2.57 25.64 -18.96
CA SER A 127 3.68 25.73 -19.92
C SER A 127 4.55 24.47 -20.01
N GLY A 128 4.37 23.51 -19.11
CA GLY A 128 5.03 22.20 -19.18
C GLY A 128 6.11 21.95 -18.12
N GLY A 129 5.77 21.14 -17.15
CA GLY A 129 6.74 20.48 -16.28
C GLY A 129 6.99 21.13 -14.93
N LEU A 130 6.03 21.10 -14.01
CA LEU A 130 6.30 21.42 -12.61
C LEU A 130 6.71 20.14 -11.87
N PRO A 131 7.93 20.07 -11.28
CA PRO A 131 8.36 18.89 -10.56
C PRO A 131 7.50 18.69 -9.30
N TYR A 132 7.06 17.46 -9.10
CA TYR A 132 6.34 17.06 -7.91
C TYR A 132 7.03 15.89 -7.19
N LYS A 133 6.77 15.80 -5.90
CA LYS A 133 7.08 14.65 -5.07
C LYS A 133 5.85 14.33 -4.22
N ILE A 134 5.50 13.05 -4.14
CA ILE A 134 4.51 12.54 -3.20
C ILE A 134 5.16 11.53 -2.29
N THR A 135 4.95 11.66 -0.99
CA THR A 135 5.40 10.70 0.01
C THR A 135 4.23 10.36 0.91
N GLY A 136 4.14 9.10 1.31
CA GLY A 136 3.03 8.70 2.18
C GLY A 136 3.14 7.26 2.62
N SER A 137 2.06 6.80 3.22
CA SER A 137 1.93 5.41 3.65
C SER A 137 0.47 4.98 3.64
N ILE A 138 0.26 3.68 3.48
CA ILE A 138 -1.01 3.03 3.76
C ILE A 138 -0.88 2.17 5.00
N THR A 139 -1.95 2.09 5.77
CA THR A 139 -2.06 1.21 6.92
C THR A 139 -2.99 0.05 6.58
N THR A 140 -2.55 -1.17 6.86
CA THR A 140 -3.28 -2.41 6.57
C THR A 140 -3.19 -3.37 7.76
N PHE A 141 -3.80 -4.57 7.66
CA PHE A 141 -3.90 -5.53 8.76
C PHE A 141 -4.51 -4.93 10.05
N ASN A 142 -5.63 -4.17 9.92
CA ASN A 142 -6.30 -3.51 11.04
C ASN A 142 -5.35 -2.59 11.86
N GLY A 143 -4.46 -1.87 11.18
CA GLY A 143 -3.55 -0.92 11.82
C GLY A 143 -2.16 -1.46 12.15
N LEU A 144 -1.91 -2.76 11.93
CA LEU A 144 -0.66 -3.40 12.35
C LEU A 144 0.51 -3.20 11.38
N LEU A 145 0.22 -2.95 10.10
CA LEU A 145 1.26 -2.82 9.08
C LEU A 145 1.15 -1.50 8.34
N ASN A 146 2.23 -0.73 8.37
CA ASN A 146 2.39 0.50 7.60
C ASN A 146 3.28 0.24 6.38
N VAL A 147 2.80 0.61 5.18
CA VAL A 147 3.49 0.44 3.90
C VAL A 147 3.77 1.82 3.31
N PRO A 148 5.01 2.31 3.37
CA PRO A 148 5.37 3.61 2.81
C PRO A 148 5.43 3.56 1.29
N PHE A 149 5.24 4.74 0.67
CA PHE A 149 5.43 4.97 -0.75
C PHE A 149 6.02 6.35 -1.02
N GLU A 150 6.70 6.47 -2.16
CA GLU A 150 7.23 7.72 -2.67
C GLU A 150 7.18 7.71 -4.20
N LYS A 151 6.91 8.86 -4.80
CA LYS A 151 6.97 9.09 -6.25
C LYS A 151 7.41 10.51 -6.53
N THR A 152 8.27 10.65 -7.53
CA THR A 152 8.63 11.94 -8.12
C THR A 152 8.25 11.95 -9.59
N GLY A 153 8.02 13.13 -10.13
CA GLY A 153 7.65 13.29 -11.54
C GLY A 153 7.47 14.77 -11.90
N GLU A 154 6.87 15.02 -13.06
CA GLU A 154 6.53 16.35 -13.54
C GLU A 154 5.04 16.42 -13.88
N LEU A 155 4.35 17.44 -13.35
CA LEU A 155 2.95 17.74 -13.70
C LEU A 155 2.90 18.61 -14.96
N GLY A 156 1.87 18.39 -15.79
CA GLY A 156 1.63 19.23 -16.97
C GLY A 156 2.40 18.81 -18.23
N LYS A 157 3.33 17.86 -18.16
CA LYS A 157 4.00 17.35 -19.36
C LYS A 157 3.06 16.38 -20.09
N ARG A 158 2.49 16.82 -21.22
CA ARG A 158 1.79 15.91 -22.13
C ARG A 158 2.79 14.92 -22.72
N ARG A 159 2.49 13.63 -22.58
CA ARG A 159 3.17 12.57 -23.33
C ARG A 159 2.67 12.53 -24.75
#